data_7811eba229b26e60a0f6047c5f5b2e74
#
_entry.id   7811eba229b26e60a0f6047c5f5b2e74
#
_cell.length_a   1.000
_cell.length_b   1.000
_cell.length_c   1.000
_cell.angle_alpha   90.00
_cell.angle_beta   90.00
_cell.angle_gamma   90.00
#
_symmetry.space_group_name_H-M   'P 1'
#
loop_
_entity.id
_entity.type
_entity.pdbx_description
1 polymer ?
#
loop_
_entity_poly.entity_id
_entity_poly.type
_entity_poly.pdbx_seq_one_letter_code
_entity_poly.pdbx_strand_id
1 'polypeptide(L)'
;EPVSTVRVGAALCELAIELPHRHACDALERLGECDSITIDPHKLGYIPYPAGCVSFRSNWVKPLARQHAPYIADAGADPESDRHDEAIGVYVLEGSKPGAAAAAVWLGHTLIPLDTSGHGKLVRETIRNACELHALLKDFPRLMRDAGCEIPSVRAECLCPPGSNIVCYAFAA
;
A
#
# COMPACT_ATOMS: atom_id res chain seq x y z
N GLU A 1 20.66 16.67 1.23
CA GLU A 1 19.40 16.74 0.48
C GLU A 1 18.23 16.54 1.43
N PRO A 2 17.10 17.22 1.25
CA PRO A 2 16.09 17.30 2.29
C PRO A 2 15.38 15.97 2.48
N VAL A 3 15.40 15.49 3.71
CA VAL A 3 14.55 14.41 4.17
C VAL A 3 13.11 14.90 4.11
N SER A 4 12.28 14.28 3.29
CA SER A 4 10.85 14.62 3.20
C SER A 4 10.12 14.02 4.38
N THR A 5 9.53 14.89 5.21
CA THR A 5 8.70 14.49 6.34
C THR A 5 7.24 14.45 5.89
N VAL A 6 6.59 13.30 5.95
CA VAL A 6 5.18 13.14 5.60
C VAL A 6 4.35 13.05 6.88
N ARG A 7 3.31 13.88 7.00
CA ARG A 7 2.32 13.80 8.08
C ARG A 7 1.18 12.87 7.66
N VAL A 8 1.00 11.78 8.39
CA VAL A 8 -0.17 10.91 8.23
C VAL A 8 -1.03 11.01 9.49
N GLY A 9 -2.14 11.76 9.42
CA GLY A 9 -3.01 12.00 10.56
C GLY A 9 -2.35 12.87 11.64
N ALA A 10 -2.70 12.64 12.90
CA ALA A 10 -2.13 13.33 14.06
C ALA A 10 -0.72 12.82 14.45
N ALA A 11 -0.29 11.71 13.89
CA ALA A 11 1.04 11.16 14.13
C ALA A 11 2.03 11.72 13.11
N LEU A 12 3.09 12.36 13.59
CA LEU A 12 4.27 12.69 12.81
C LEU A 12 5.04 11.39 12.55
N CYS A 13 4.81 10.77 11.39
CA CYS A 13 5.74 9.78 10.88
C CYS A 13 6.83 10.51 10.09
N GLU A 14 8.00 10.68 10.68
CA GLU A 14 9.19 11.05 9.94
C GLU A 14 9.60 9.86 9.06
N LEU A 15 8.99 9.75 7.90
CA LEU A 15 9.43 8.85 6.86
C LEU A 15 10.61 9.50 6.14
N ALA A 16 11.82 9.23 6.60
CA ALA A 16 13.04 9.54 5.86
C ALA A 16 13.13 8.59 4.64
N ILE A 17 12.18 8.68 3.72
CA ILE A 17 12.22 8.02 2.42
C ILE A 17 12.66 9.09 1.44
N GLU A 18 13.85 8.96 0.89
CA GLU A 18 14.23 9.64 -0.32
C GLU A 18 13.40 9.05 -1.46
N LEU A 19 12.19 9.57 -1.64
CA LEU A 19 11.43 9.27 -2.85
C LEU A 19 12.14 9.98 -4.00
N PRO A 20 12.38 9.27 -5.12
CA PRO A 20 13.10 9.85 -6.26
C PRO A 20 12.36 11.01 -6.91
N HIS A 21 11.10 11.25 -6.55
CA HIS A 21 10.28 12.33 -7.07
C HIS A 21 9.52 13.05 -5.95
N ARG A 22 9.72 14.35 -5.87
CA ARG A 22 9.02 15.23 -4.95
C ARG A 22 7.50 15.12 -5.05
N HIS A 23 6.97 14.90 -6.26
CA HIS A 23 5.53 14.69 -6.50
C HIS A 23 4.94 13.52 -5.71
N ALA A 24 5.69 12.45 -5.46
CA ALA A 24 5.19 11.33 -4.68
C ALA A 24 5.04 11.71 -3.20
N CYS A 25 5.96 12.49 -2.66
CA CYS A 25 5.85 13.02 -1.29
C CYS A 25 4.64 13.93 -1.16
N ASP A 26 4.51 14.92 -2.08
CA ASP A 26 3.41 15.87 -2.09
C ASP A 26 2.05 15.13 -2.19
N ALA A 27 1.96 14.06 -3.00
CA ALA A 27 0.77 13.26 -3.12
C ALA A 27 0.44 12.47 -1.84
N LEU A 28 1.46 11.91 -1.16
CA LEU A 28 1.27 11.20 0.10
C LEU A 28 0.81 12.15 1.23
N GLU A 29 1.33 13.38 1.27
CA GLU A 29 0.88 14.40 2.23
C GLU A 29 -0.60 14.74 2.05
N ARG A 30 -1.10 14.67 0.82
CA ARG A 30 -2.48 14.98 0.47
C ARG A 30 -3.45 13.80 0.61
N LEU A 31 -3.01 12.62 1.04
CA LEU A 31 -3.91 11.48 1.28
C LEU A 31 -5.08 11.82 2.22
N GLY A 32 -4.84 12.68 3.20
CA GLY A 32 -5.89 13.18 4.09
C GLY A 32 -7.01 13.98 3.40
N GLU A 33 -6.82 14.44 2.16
CA GLU A 33 -7.82 15.15 1.37
C GLU A 33 -8.74 14.20 0.57
N CYS A 34 -8.38 12.92 0.43
CA CYS A 34 -9.14 11.92 -0.30
C CYS A 34 -10.44 11.57 0.42
N ASP A 35 -11.51 11.31 -0.32
CA ASP A 35 -12.79 10.86 0.26
C ASP A 35 -12.73 9.39 0.71
N SER A 36 -11.89 8.60 0.06
CA SER A 36 -11.61 7.22 0.43
C SER A 36 -10.16 6.83 0.16
N ILE A 37 -9.65 5.88 0.92
CA ILE A 37 -8.30 5.32 0.77
C ILE A 37 -8.42 3.81 0.84
N THR A 38 -7.93 3.12 -0.19
CA THR A 38 -7.75 1.66 -0.17
C THR A 38 -6.35 1.34 0.33
N ILE A 39 -6.27 0.42 1.30
CA ILE A 39 -5.02 0.01 1.93
C ILE A 39 -4.92 -1.51 1.81
N ASP A 40 -3.78 -1.99 1.34
CA ASP A 40 -3.49 -3.41 1.13
C ASP A 40 -2.36 -3.90 2.06
N PRO A 41 -2.65 -4.24 3.33
CA PRO A 41 -1.65 -4.82 4.22
C PRO A 41 -1.04 -6.12 3.70
N HIS A 42 -1.77 -6.85 2.84
CA HIS A 42 -1.29 -8.07 2.18
C HIS A 42 -0.30 -7.82 1.01
N LYS A 43 0.13 -6.58 0.81
CA LYS A 43 1.19 -6.20 -0.13
C LYS A 43 2.43 -5.75 0.64
N LEU A 44 2.73 -4.47 0.66
CA LEU A 44 3.90 -3.94 1.40
C LEU A 44 3.76 -3.99 2.92
N GLY A 45 2.60 -4.34 3.46
CA GLY A 45 2.44 -4.63 4.88
C GLY A 45 2.92 -6.02 5.29
N TYR A 46 3.29 -6.89 4.32
CA TYR A 46 3.77 -8.26 4.53
C TYR A 46 2.81 -9.16 5.32
N ILE A 47 1.50 -8.88 5.21
CA ILE A 47 0.44 -9.66 5.85
C ILE A 47 -0.09 -10.70 4.86
N PRO A 48 -0.39 -11.94 5.28
CA PRO A 48 -1.01 -12.95 4.43
C PRO A 48 -2.39 -12.52 3.91
N TYR A 49 -2.74 -12.97 2.70
CA TYR A 49 -4.08 -12.79 2.13
C TYR A 49 -5.16 -13.52 2.95
N PRO A 50 -6.41 -13.00 3.01
CA PRO A 50 -6.86 -11.69 2.52
C PRO A 50 -6.73 -10.61 3.62
N ALA A 51 -6.04 -9.52 3.33
CA ALA A 51 -5.91 -8.39 4.26
C ALA A 51 -5.96 -7.07 3.48
N GLY A 52 -7.12 -6.70 3.01
CA GLY A 52 -7.39 -5.40 2.41
C GLY A 52 -8.35 -4.60 3.27
N CYS A 53 -8.26 -3.29 3.23
CA CYS A 53 -9.25 -2.42 3.85
C CYS A 53 -9.52 -1.19 2.99
N VAL A 54 -10.67 -0.59 3.20
CA VAL A 54 -11.02 0.72 2.65
C VAL A 54 -11.43 1.63 3.81
N SER A 55 -10.87 2.82 3.83
CA SER A 55 -11.21 3.86 4.79
C SER A 55 -11.95 4.98 4.07
N PHE A 56 -13.02 5.48 4.65
CA PHE A 56 -13.79 6.60 4.13
C PHE A 56 -13.68 7.81 5.08
N ARG A 57 -13.59 9.00 4.51
CA ARG A 57 -13.58 10.24 5.29
C ARG A 57 -14.91 10.47 6.04
N SER A 58 -16.00 10.04 5.45
CA SER A 58 -17.34 10.30 5.95
C SER A 58 -18.14 9.03 6.20
N ASN A 59 -18.85 8.99 7.32
CA ASN A 59 -19.79 7.92 7.65
C ASN A 59 -21.02 7.86 6.71
N TRP A 60 -21.25 8.88 5.89
CA TRP A 60 -22.33 8.90 4.91
C TRP A 60 -22.26 7.80 3.86
N VAL A 61 -21.10 7.19 3.69
CA VAL A 61 -20.91 6.05 2.77
C VAL A 61 -21.50 4.76 3.34
N LYS A 62 -21.57 4.59 4.66
CA LYS A 62 -22.06 3.38 5.33
C LYS A 62 -23.43 2.91 4.80
N PRO A 63 -24.47 3.77 4.70
CA PRO A 63 -25.75 3.35 4.15
C PRO A 63 -25.69 2.79 2.72
N LEU A 64 -24.77 3.30 1.90
CA LEU A 64 -24.59 2.85 0.51
C LEU A 64 -23.93 1.46 0.42
N ALA A 65 -23.09 1.13 1.38
CA ALA A 65 -22.39 -0.15 1.44
C ALA A 65 -23.17 -1.22 2.24
N ARG A 66 -24.26 -0.83 2.89
CA ARG A 66 -25.02 -1.73 3.76
C ARG A 66 -25.67 -2.86 2.95
N GLN A 67 -25.41 -4.09 3.36
CA GLN A 67 -26.05 -5.29 2.84
C GLN A 67 -27.12 -5.79 3.80
N HIS A 68 -28.18 -6.35 3.24
CA HIS A 68 -29.22 -7.02 3.99
C HIS A 68 -29.23 -8.50 3.64
N ALA A 69 -28.80 -9.33 4.57
CA ALA A 69 -28.86 -10.77 4.42
C ALA A 69 -29.45 -11.41 5.69
N PRO A 70 -30.34 -12.43 5.55
CA PRO A 70 -31.05 -13.00 6.70
C PRO A 70 -30.15 -13.63 7.77
N TYR A 71 -28.94 -14.00 7.40
CA TYR A 71 -27.95 -14.60 8.30
C TYR A 71 -26.93 -13.60 8.87
N ILE A 72 -26.89 -12.43 8.31
CA ILE A 72 -26.20 -11.31 8.94
C ILE A 72 -27.22 -10.76 9.92
N ALA A 73 -27.27 -11.37 11.10
CA ALA A 73 -28.08 -10.84 12.15
C ALA A 73 -27.78 -9.37 12.29
N ASP A 74 -28.83 -8.56 12.43
CA ASP A 74 -28.72 -7.24 13.07
C ASP A 74 -28.24 -7.55 14.51
N ALA A 75 -26.96 -7.89 14.62
CA ALA A 75 -26.32 -8.21 15.88
C ALA A 75 -26.33 -6.95 16.71
N GLY A 76 -27.38 -6.84 17.53
CA GLY A 76 -27.62 -5.73 18.41
C GLY A 76 -28.26 -4.51 17.73
N ALA A 77 -29.25 -4.71 16.87
CA ALA A 77 -30.21 -3.64 16.56
C ALA A 77 -31.11 -3.39 17.77
N ASP A 78 -30.51 -3.05 18.89
CA ASP A 78 -31.15 -2.26 19.90
C ASP A 78 -31.18 -0.82 19.39
N PRO A 79 -32.35 -0.30 18.98
CA PRO A 79 -32.46 1.06 18.44
C PRO A 79 -31.97 2.14 19.42
N GLU A 80 -31.82 1.82 20.68
CA GLU A 80 -31.35 2.70 21.75
C GLU A 80 -29.88 2.52 22.12
N SER A 81 -29.16 1.53 21.49
CA SER A 81 -27.77 1.36 21.80
C SER A 81 -26.88 2.16 20.82
N ASP A 82 -26.02 2.97 21.37
CA ASP A 82 -24.92 3.67 20.64
C ASP A 82 -23.93 2.71 19.94
N ARG A 83 -24.16 1.40 20.02
CA ARG A 83 -23.29 0.32 19.47
C ARG A 83 -23.56 -0.03 18.00
N HIS A 84 -24.46 0.67 17.34
CA HIS A 84 -24.71 0.48 15.90
C HIS A 84 -23.44 0.63 15.03
N ASP A 85 -22.44 1.34 15.53
CA ASP A 85 -21.19 1.55 14.81
C ASP A 85 -20.22 0.36 14.88
N GLU A 86 -20.46 -0.60 15.77
CA GLU A 86 -19.54 -1.75 15.97
C GLU A 86 -19.86 -2.95 15.05
N ALA A 87 -21.05 -3.00 14.45
CA ALA A 87 -21.47 -4.09 13.58
C ALA A 87 -20.93 -3.92 12.15
N ILE A 88 -19.65 -4.25 11.92
CA ILE A 88 -19.03 -4.10 10.60
C ILE A 88 -19.54 -5.12 9.57
N GLY A 89 -20.10 -6.24 10.01
CA GLY A 89 -20.51 -7.33 9.12
C GLY A 89 -21.50 -6.93 8.03
N VAL A 90 -22.41 -6.00 8.32
CA VAL A 90 -23.40 -5.49 7.36
C VAL A 90 -22.79 -4.64 6.24
N TYR A 91 -21.55 -4.20 6.39
CA TYR A 91 -20.83 -3.35 5.43
C TYR A 91 -19.74 -4.10 4.67
N VAL A 92 -19.59 -5.39 4.90
CA VAL A 92 -18.58 -6.24 4.24
C VAL A 92 -19.23 -6.95 3.06
N LEU A 93 -18.71 -6.70 1.84
CA LEU A 93 -19.27 -7.24 0.60
C LEU A 93 -19.31 -8.79 0.57
N GLU A 94 -18.33 -9.43 1.19
CA GLU A 94 -18.26 -10.89 1.26
C GLU A 94 -19.30 -11.52 2.21
N GLY A 95 -20.02 -10.72 2.99
CA GLY A 95 -20.95 -11.18 4.03
C GLY A 95 -20.22 -11.78 5.25
N SER A 96 -19.25 -12.63 5.03
CA SER A 96 -18.37 -13.18 6.08
C SER A 96 -16.92 -12.95 5.71
N LYS A 97 -16.13 -12.43 6.64
CA LYS A 97 -14.69 -12.21 6.45
C LYS A 97 -13.90 -12.90 7.58
N PRO A 98 -12.80 -13.60 7.25
CA PRO A 98 -12.00 -14.27 8.27
C PRO A 98 -11.43 -13.28 9.28
N GLY A 99 -11.76 -13.43 10.55
CA GLY A 99 -11.20 -12.62 11.64
C GLY A 99 -9.68 -12.77 11.77
N ALA A 100 -9.13 -13.88 11.28
CA ALA A 100 -7.69 -14.11 11.24
C ALA A 100 -6.91 -13.01 10.49
N ALA A 101 -7.51 -12.41 9.44
CA ALA A 101 -6.87 -11.32 8.71
C ALA A 101 -6.66 -10.09 9.61
N ALA A 102 -7.66 -9.70 10.38
CA ALA A 102 -7.55 -8.58 11.32
C ALA A 102 -6.52 -8.87 12.42
N ALA A 103 -6.51 -10.09 12.97
CA ALA A 103 -5.52 -10.52 13.96
C ALA A 103 -4.09 -10.52 13.38
N ALA A 104 -3.91 -10.98 12.14
CA ALA A 104 -2.62 -10.96 11.47
C ALA A 104 -2.12 -9.52 11.22
N VAL A 105 -2.99 -8.61 10.81
CA VAL A 105 -2.65 -7.19 10.64
C VAL A 105 -2.24 -6.58 11.97
N TRP A 106 -3.03 -6.79 13.03
CA TRP A 106 -2.71 -6.28 14.35
C TRP A 106 -1.36 -6.80 14.86
N LEU A 107 -1.13 -8.11 14.76
CA LEU A 107 0.13 -8.74 15.18
C LEU A 107 1.31 -8.23 14.36
N GLY A 108 1.16 -8.19 13.03
CA GLY A 108 2.20 -7.74 12.11
C GLY A 108 2.64 -6.30 12.40
N HIS A 109 1.69 -5.38 12.58
CA HIS A 109 2.00 -3.99 12.88
C HIS A 109 2.47 -3.77 14.33
N THR A 110 2.16 -4.69 15.23
CA THR A 110 2.72 -4.67 16.60
C THR A 110 4.18 -5.10 16.61
N LEU A 111 4.53 -6.13 15.82
CA LEU A 111 5.90 -6.65 15.74
C LEU A 111 6.81 -5.80 14.84
N ILE A 112 6.26 -5.24 13.76
CA ILE A 112 6.99 -4.38 12.83
C ILE A 112 6.27 -3.02 12.81
N PRO A 113 6.76 -2.03 13.55
CA PRO A 113 6.12 -0.72 13.65
C PRO A 113 5.93 -0.04 12.29
N LEU A 114 4.82 0.71 12.14
CA LEU A 114 4.52 1.51 10.95
C LEU A 114 5.30 2.85 10.95
N ASP A 115 6.58 2.79 11.24
CA ASP A 115 7.48 3.94 11.31
C ASP A 115 8.78 3.67 10.54
N THR A 116 9.74 4.60 10.67
CA THR A 116 11.04 4.51 10.00
C THR A 116 11.93 3.38 10.50
N SER A 117 11.69 2.85 11.69
CA SER A 117 12.46 1.75 12.29
C SER A 117 11.95 0.37 11.85
N GLY A 118 10.68 0.28 11.50
CA GLY A 118 9.98 -0.93 11.08
C GLY A 118 9.72 -0.97 9.57
N HIS A 119 8.45 -0.83 9.18
CA HIS A 119 8.01 -0.88 7.78
C HIS A 119 8.69 0.18 6.89
N GLY A 120 8.95 1.37 7.42
CA GLY A 120 9.67 2.41 6.68
C GLY A 120 11.06 1.98 6.24
N LYS A 121 11.77 1.18 7.06
CA LYS A 121 13.07 0.61 6.69
C LYS A 121 12.93 -0.39 5.53
N LEU A 122 11.93 -1.27 5.59
CA LEU A 122 11.66 -2.25 4.53
C LEU A 122 11.27 -1.56 3.22
N VAL A 123 10.37 -0.59 3.27
CA VAL A 123 9.92 0.16 2.09
C VAL A 123 11.07 0.93 1.47
N ARG A 124 11.95 1.55 2.26
CA ARG A 124 13.16 2.23 1.77
C ARG A 124 14.04 1.29 0.94
N GLU A 125 14.29 0.08 1.44
CA GLU A 125 15.07 -0.92 0.70
C GLU A 125 14.41 -1.29 -0.63
N THR A 126 13.10 -1.46 -0.67
CA THR A 126 12.40 -1.77 -1.91
C THR A 126 12.47 -0.63 -2.92
N ILE A 127 12.41 0.63 -2.48
CA ILE A 127 12.57 1.80 -3.35
C ILE A 127 14.00 1.89 -3.87
N ARG A 128 15.00 1.68 -3.03
CA ARG A 128 16.39 1.64 -3.44
C ARG A 128 16.63 0.59 -4.52
N ASN A 129 16.15 -0.63 -4.29
CA ASN A 129 16.26 -1.72 -5.24
C ASN A 129 15.55 -1.40 -6.57
N ALA A 130 14.42 -0.70 -6.55
CA ALA A 130 13.75 -0.23 -7.76
C ALA A 130 14.60 0.77 -8.54
N CYS A 131 15.24 1.71 -7.87
CA CYS A 131 16.16 2.65 -8.51
C CYS A 131 17.39 1.95 -9.10
N GLU A 132 17.96 1.00 -8.38
CA GLU A 132 19.07 0.19 -8.86
C GLU A 132 18.67 -0.66 -10.09
N LEU A 133 17.52 -1.34 -10.03
CA LEU A 133 16.99 -2.10 -11.17
C LEU A 133 16.77 -1.19 -12.38
N HIS A 134 16.19 -0.02 -12.20
CA HIS A 134 16.01 0.96 -13.27
C HIS A 134 17.34 1.37 -13.92
N ALA A 135 18.40 1.58 -13.13
CA ALA A 135 19.73 1.90 -13.63
C ALA A 135 20.33 0.72 -14.42
N LEU A 136 20.21 -0.50 -13.90
CA LEU A 136 20.66 -1.72 -14.57
C LEU A 136 19.94 -1.96 -15.90
N LEU A 137 18.64 -1.73 -15.95
CA LEU A 137 17.85 -1.88 -17.18
C LEU A 137 18.27 -0.87 -18.26
N LYS A 138 18.65 0.34 -17.91
CA LYS A 138 19.23 1.32 -18.86
C LYS A 138 20.56 0.86 -19.44
N ASP A 139 21.37 0.19 -18.65
CA ASP A 139 22.66 -0.36 -19.07
C ASP A 139 22.58 -1.81 -19.58
N PHE A 140 21.37 -2.35 -19.73
CA PHE A 140 21.13 -3.75 -20.04
C PHE A 140 21.95 -4.28 -21.23
N PRO A 141 22.04 -3.59 -22.39
CA PRO A 141 22.85 -4.08 -23.51
C PRO A 141 24.34 -4.21 -23.18
N ARG A 142 24.88 -3.33 -22.33
CA ARG A 142 26.27 -3.39 -21.87
C ARG A 142 26.46 -4.58 -20.94
N LEU A 143 25.60 -4.72 -19.95
CA LEU A 143 25.65 -5.82 -18.98
C LEU A 143 25.58 -7.20 -19.65
N MET A 144 24.76 -7.33 -20.70
CA MET A 144 24.66 -8.57 -21.46
C MET A 144 25.96 -8.88 -22.20
N ARG A 145 26.60 -7.89 -22.84
CA ARG A 145 27.91 -8.06 -23.48
C ARG A 145 28.99 -8.45 -22.48
N ASP A 146 29.04 -7.77 -21.33
CA ASP A 146 30.03 -8.03 -20.28
C ASP A 146 29.85 -9.43 -19.67
N ALA A 147 28.64 -9.97 -19.69
CA ALA A 147 28.31 -11.33 -19.26
C ALA A 147 28.59 -12.39 -20.38
N GLY A 148 29.07 -11.99 -21.53
CA GLY A 148 29.32 -12.91 -22.65
C GLY A 148 28.03 -13.40 -23.32
N CYS A 149 26.91 -12.75 -23.10
CA CYS A 149 25.66 -13.10 -23.75
C CYS A 149 25.52 -12.33 -25.07
N GLU A 150 25.61 -13.01 -26.17
CA GLU A 150 25.36 -12.46 -27.52
C GLU A 150 23.83 -12.44 -27.77
N ILE A 151 23.13 -11.43 -27.25
CA ILE A 151 21.75 -11.11 -27.66
C ILE A 151 21.83 -9.81 -28.46
N PRO A 152 22.01 -9.85 -29.77
CA PRO A 152 22.48 -8.70 -30.54
C PRO A 152 21.56 -7.49 -30.61
N SER A 153 20.28 -7.62 -30.28
CA SER A 153 19.29 -6.57 -30.51
C SER A 153 18.34 -6.31 -29.34
N VAL A 154 18.45 -7.05 -28.23
CA VAL A 154 17.53 -6.85 -27.11
C VAL A 154 17.96 -5.65 -26.25
N ARG A 155 17.06 -4.73 -26.07
CA ARG A 155 17.21 -3.59 -25.16
C ARG A 155 16.05 -3.57 -24.15
N ALA A 156 16.31 -3.06 -22.98
CA ALA A 156 15.27 -2.77 -22.01
C ALA A 156 14.91 -1.28 -22.08
N GLU A 157 13.64 -0.97 -22.20
CA GLU A 157 13.12 0.40 -22.20
C GLU A 157 12.29 0.60 -20.94
N CYS A 158 12.71 1.54 -20.09
CA CYS A 158 11.96 1.95 -18.93
C CYS A 158 10.98 3.05 -19.33
N LEU A 159 9.69 2.87 -19.03
CA LEU A 159 8.63 3.82 -19.39
C LEU A 159 8.78 5.15 -18.65
N CYS A 160 9.23 5.10 -17.41
CA CYS A 160 9.50 6.28 -16.59
C CYS A 160 10.50 5.92 -15.47
N PRO A 161 11.15 6.92 -14.86
CA PRO A 161 11.88 6.71 -13.62
C PRO A 161 10.93 6.24 -12.51
N PRO A 162 11.36 5.34 -11.61
CA PRO A 162 10.51 4.85 -10.52
C PRO A 162 10.18 5.97 -9.54
N GLY A 163 8.88 6.23 -9.32
CA GLY A 163 8.38 7.12 -8.28
C GLY A 163 8.13 6.42 -6.94
N SER A 164 8.29 5.10 -6.91
CA SER A 164 8.10 4.24 -5.75
C SER A 164 8.96 2.97 -5.91
N ASN A 165 8.56 1.87 -5.30
CA ASN A 165 9.18 0.56 -5.49
C ASN A 165 8.74 -0.19 -6.76
N ILE A 166 8.08 0.50 -7.69
CA ILE A 166 7.58 -0.08 -8.95
C ILE A 166 8.46 0.39 -10.11
N VAL A 167 8.91 -0.55 -10.93
CA VAL A 167 9.66 -0.29 -12.17
C VAL A 167 8.86 -0.80 -13.34
N CYS A 168 8.46 0.10 -14.24
CA CYS A 168 7.74 -0.24 -15.46
C CYS A 168 8.72 -0.27 -16.63
N TYR A 169 8.87 -1.43 -17.27
CA TYR A 169 9.79 -1.61 -18.41
C TYR A 169 9.25 -2.61 -19.42
N ALA A 170 9.80 -2.56 -20.61
CA ALA A 170 9.57 -3.54 -21.67
C ALA A 170 10.89 -3.94 -22.31
N PHE A 171 10.95 -5.14 -22.86
CA PHE A 171 12.04 -5.55 -23.74
C PHE A 171 11.63 -5.35 -25.19
N ALA A 172 12.55 -4.78 -25.98
CA ALA A 172 12.43 -4.63 -27.42
C ALA A 172 13.61 -5.31 -28.13
N ALA A 173 13.34 -5.90 -29.27
CA ALA A 173 14.33 -6.51 -30.16
C ALA A 173 14.61 -5.59 -31.38
#